data_a072be5845909faec374ccec469731bc
#
_entry.id   a072be5845909faec374ccec469731bc
#
_cell.length_a   1.000
_cell.length_b   1.000
_cell.length_c   1.000
_cell.angle_alpha   90.00
_cell.angle_beta   90.00
_cell.angle_gamma   90.00
#
_symmetry.space_group_name_H-M   'P 1'
#
loop_
_entity.id
_entity.type
_entity.pdbx_description
1 polymer ?
#
loop_
_entity_poly.entity_id
_entity_poly.type
_entity_poly.pdbx_seq_one_letter_code
_entity_poly.pdbx_strand_id
1 'polypeptide(L)'
;VDGLEETARNKYIGETRFLRAYYHYLLADNWGAVPLKMVSSKKVSEVNIAPTSQKEIFQTVVEEIEDILEKDMLNPADSYNHVSRVSTTVAQGILARIYLKMAGYPLYMGEDMYEKALYWAQQVELSHLHMLNRDYDQIFINHSQDIQDVQYRESMWEANFVGNSTTDPGKSDKYSWIGVTNGIICYSDKDDLGYSYGYIRTRLKLWDLFDDTDKRKMRSIAPYKFNTTDVNKYDEKTTSFTSIAERCAAKWRREEESVKPKTKNYSTTNFPILRYSDVLLMIAEAENELHGATDVALAALNQVRERAGVKCYTTGTTDDTKITVTGADELRQIIRDERARELCFEGIRKHDLIRWGIYVQEMQKAAAEPYETGNVGNGRTSDANQRTKMAAIASKMTEKYLLFPIPQSELNLNNKMKQNKYW
;
A
#
# COMPACT_ATOMS: atom_id res chain seq x y z
N VAL A 1 18.52 -28.73 -1.94
CA VAL A 1 17.50 -29.55 -1.28
C VAL A 1 17.45 -30.87 -2.03
N ASP A 2 18.10 -31.85 -1.50
CA ASP A 2 18.17 -33.18 -2.10
C ASP A 2 16.77 -33.84 -2.02
N GLY A 3 16.34 -34.51 -3.10
CA GLY A 3 15.07 -35.22 -3.16
C GLY A 3 13.87 -34.48 -3.74
N LEU A 4 14.03 -33.19 -4.15
CA LEU A 4 13.00 -32.50 -4.92
C LEU A 4 13.19 -32.72 -6.43
N GLU A 5 12.09 -32.92 -7.14
CA GLU A 5 12.07 -32.85 -8.60
C GLU A 5 12.61 -31.50 -9.08
N GLU A 6 13.34 -31.50 -10.20
CA GLU A 6 14.03 -30.32 -10.71
C GLU A 6 13.09 -29.13 -10.95
N THR A 7 11.94 -29.39 -11.53
CA THR A 7 10.93 -28.33 -11.77
C THR A 7 10.45 -27.72 -10.47
N ALA A 8 10.09 -28.51 -9.48
CA ALA A 8 9.65 -28.02 -8.17
C ALA A 8 10.77 -27.22 -7.47
N ARG A 9 12.01 -27.72 -7.52
CA ARG A 9 13.19 -27.04 -6.98
C ARG A 9 13.38 -25.67 -7.64
N ASN A 10 13.27 -25.59 -8.97
CA ASN A 10 13.42 -24.33 -9.71
C ASN A 10 12.35 -23.31 -9.35
N LYS A 11 11.10 -23.73 -9.12
CA LYS A 11 10.03 -22.83 -8.65
C LYS A 11 10.34 -22.26 -7.26
N TYR A 12 10.82 -23.06 -6.30
CA TYR A 12 11.24 -22.56 -4.98
C TYR A 12 12.45 -21.60 -5.06
N ILE A 13 13.41 -21.89 -5.96
CA ILE A 13 14.53 -21.00 -6.22
C ILE A 13 14.03 -19.65 -6.78
N GLY A 14 13.09 -19.69 -7.72
CA GLY A 14 12.49 -18.49 -8.32
C GLY A 14 11.81 -17.61 -7.26
N GLU A 15 10.95 -18.18 -6.42
CA GLU A 15 10.32 -17.43 -5.33
C GLU A 15 11.34 -16.83 -4.35
N THR A 16 12.39 -17.60 -3.99
CA THR A 16 13.43 -17.12 -3.06
C THR A 16 14.26 -15.98 -3.67
N ARG A 17 14.63 -16.11 -4.96
CA ARG A 17 15.32 -15.07 -5.72
C ARG A 17 14.45 -13.79 -5.81
N PHE A 18 13.17 -13.95 -6.12
CA PHE A 18 12.22 -12.82 -6.13
C PHE A 18 12.15 -12.12 -4.77
N LEU A 19 11.98 -12.86 -3.67
CA LEU A 19 11.94 -12.27 -2.33
C LEU A 19 13.21 -11.53 -1.98
N ARG A 20 14.39 -12.07 -2.33
CA ARG A 20 15.67 -11.37 -2.18
C ARG A 20 15.69 -10.06 -2.95
N ALA A 21 15.29 -10.07 -4.21
CA ALA A 21 15.20 -8.88 -5.05
C ALA A 21 14.22 -7.85 -4.47
N TYR A 22 13.04 -8.29 -4.08
CA TYR A 22 12.02 -7.43 -3.48
C TYR A 22 12.48 -6.79 -2.17
N TYR A 23 13.19 -7.53 -1.30
CA TYR A 23 13.73 -6.94 -0.06
C TYR A 23 14.81 -5.89 -0.34
N HIS A 24 15.68 -6.10 -1.34
CA HIS A 24 16.63 -5.07 -1.74
C HIS A 24 15.94 -3.84 -2.34
N TYR A 25 14.86 -4.03 -3.12
CA TYR A 25 14.01 -2.93 -3.56
C TYR A 25 13.46 -2.13 -2.37
N LEU A 26 12.85 -2.79 -1.39
CA LEU A 26 12.30 -2.11 -0.20
C LEU A 26 13.38 -1.36 0.59
N LEU A 27 14.55 -1.96 0.76
CA LEU A 27 15.67 -1.30 1.43
C LEU A 27 16.12 -0.05 0.68
N ALA A 28 16.32 -0.16 -0.64
CA ALA A 28 16.76 0.96 -1.44
C ALA A 28 15.68 2.05 -1.58
N ASP A 29 14.39 1.69 -1.64
CA ASP A 29 13.30 2.65 -1.72
C ASP A 29 13.15 3.48 -0.45
N ASN A 30 13.43 2.90 0.72
CA ASN A 30 13.30 3.56 2.02
C ASN A 30 14.59 4.22 2.53
N TRP A 31 15.78 3.67 2.23
CA TRP A 31 17.05 4.15 2.76
C TRP A 31 18.02 4.65 1.68
N GLY A 32 17.68 4.54 0.40
CA GLY A 32 18.54 4.97 -0.69
C GLY A 32 19.69 4.01 -0.98
N ALA A 33 20.93 4.48 -0.88
CA ALA A 33 22.09 3.63 -1.07
C ALA A 33 22.29 2.69 0.14
N VAL A 34 22.25 1.37 -0.12
CA VAL A 34 22.40 0.33 0.90
C VAL A 34 23.31 -0.79 0.38
N PRO A 35 23.86 -1.64 1.26
CA PRO A 35 24.64 -2.81 0.81
C PRO A 35 23.80 -3.75 -0.05
N LEU A 36 24.25 -4.02 -1.27
CA LEU A 36 23.64 -5.03 -2.15
C LEU A 36 24.32 -6.38 -1.92
N LYS A 37 23.60 -7.29 -1.22
CA LYS A 37 24.14 -8.59 -0.84
C LYS A 37 23.44 -9.72 -1.57
N MET A 38 24.05 -10.17 -2.66
CA MET A 38 23.50 -11.23 -3.53
C MET A 38 23.89 -12.64 -3.11
N VAL A 39 24.88 -12.78 -2.19
CA VAL A 39 25.34 -14.05 -1.65
C VAL A 39 25.36 -14.04 -0.14
N SER A 40 25.18 -15.20 0.49
CA SER A 40 25.26 -15.33 1.95
C SER A 40 26.67 -15.07 2.47
N SER A 41 26.81 -14.43 3.66
CA SER A 41 28.10 -14.27 4.35
C SER A 41 28.64 -15.63 4.76
N LYS A 42 29.91 -15.85 4.49
CA LYS A 42 30.64 -17.06 4.92
C LYS A 42 31.58 -16.78 6.09
N LYS A 43 31.88 -15.50 6.35
CA LYS A 43 32.82 -15.09 7.41
C LYS A 43 32.31 -13.83 8.10
N VAL A 44 32.65 -13.67 9.38
CA VAL A 44 32.32 -12.48 10.17
C VAL A 44 32.97 -11.21 9.58
N SER A 45 34.12 -11.32 8.92
CA SER A 45 34.81 -10.21 8.26
C SER A 45 34.06 -9.61 7.05
N GLU A 46 33.04 -10.29 6.54
CA GLU A 46 32.25 -9.86 5.36
C GLU A 46 31.09 -8.91 5.72
N VAL A 47 31.10 -8.32 6.92
CA VAL A 47 30.06 -7.36 7.37
C VAL A 47 30.26 -5.96 6.80
N ASN A 48 31.49 -5.58 6.45
CA ASN A 48 31.83 -4.26 5.92
C ASN A 48 31.62 -4.22 4.40
N ILE A 49 30.38 -4.04 3.96
CA ILE A 49 29.98 -3.94 2.56
C ILE A 49 29.70 -2.48 2.23
N ALA A 50 30.32 -1.96 1.17
CA ALA A 50 30.04 -0.60 0.71
C ALA A 50 28.58 -0.50 0.23
N PRO A 51 27.91 0.66 0.43
CA PRO A 51 26.59 0.87 -0.12
C PRO A 51 26.66 0.93 -1.64
N THR A 52 25.67 0.30 -2.27
CA THR A 52 25.41 0.37 -3.72
C THR A 52 24.38 1.47 -3.96
N SER A 53 24.47 2.20 -5.05
CA SER A 53 23.51 3.27 -5.34
C SER A 53 22.08 2.73 -5.55
N GLN A 54 21.07 3.53 -5.20
CA GLN A 54 19.66 3.17 -5.41
C GLN A 54 19.39 2.77 -6.88
N LYS A 55 20.00 3.49 -7.83
CA LYS A 55 19.87 3.20 -9.26
C LYS A 55 20.35 1.80 -9.60
N GLU A 56 21.57 1.47 -9.19
CA GLU A 56 22.19 0.15 -9.46
C GLU A 56 21.44 -0.98 -8.77
N ILE A 57 20.94 -0.75 -7.54
CA ILE A 57 20.12 -1.74 -6.85
C ILE A 57 18.83 -2.01 -7.64
N PHE A 58 18.13 -0.96 -8.08
CA PHE A 58 16.89 -1.14 -8.83
C PHE A 58 17.14 -1.82 -10.17
N GLN A 59 18.22 -1.48 -10.88
CA GLN A 59 18.61 -2.18 -12.10
C GLN A 59 18.85 -3.67 -11.84
N THR A 60 19.66 -4.02 -10.84
CA THR A 60 19.89 -5.43 -10.46
C THR A 60 18.62 -6.16 -10.07
N VAL A 61 17.71 -5.48 -9.35
CA VAL A 61 16.44 -6.06 -8.92
C VAL A 61 15.53 -6.38 -10.09
N VAL A 62 15.36 -5.45 -11.04
CA VAL A 62 14.49 -5.70 -12.19
C VAL A 62 15.07 -6.77 -13.11
N GLU A 63 16.38 -6.76 -13.35
CA GLU A 63 17.09 -7.79 -14.13
C GLU A 63 16.92 -9.19 -13.50
N GLU A 64 17.01 -9.28 -12.16
CA GLU A 64 16.83 -10.54 -11.44
C GLU A 64 15.38 -11.06 -11.56
N ILE A 65 14.38 -10.18 -11.49
CA ILE A 65 12.97 -10.57 -11.60
C ILE A 65 12.62 -10.92 -13.05
N GLU A 66 13.14 -10.19 -14.03
CA GLU A 66 12.98 -10.49 -15.46
C GLU A 66 13.58 -11.86 -15.81
N ASP A 67 14.79 -12.18 -15.31
CA ASP A 67 15.42 -13.50 -15.48
C ASP A 67 14.61 -14.64 -14.89
N ILE A 68 13.97 -14.42 -13.72
CA ILE A 68 13.06 -15.39 -13.10
C ILE A 68 11.84 -15.66 -13.99
N LEU A 69 11.27 -14.63 -14.60
CA LEU A 69 10.11 -14.73 -15.48
C LEU A 69 10.49 -15.38 -16.83
N GLU A 70 11.60 -14.99 -17.42
CA GLU A 70 12.10 -15.54 -18.67
C GLU A 70 12.38 -17.06 -18.57
N LYS A 71 12.90 -17.50 -17.41
CA LYS A 71 13.17 -18.91 -17.13
C LYS A 71 11.97 -19.71 -16.61
N ASP A 72 10.79 -19.12 -16.58
CA ASP A 72 9.58 -19.74 -16.05
C ASP A 72 9.76 -20.33 -14.64
N MET A 73 10.39 -19.57 -13.73
CA MET A 73 10.71 -20.03 -12.38
C MET A 73 9.61 -19.77 -11.36
N LEU A 74 8.41 -19.35 -11.77
CA LEU A 74 7.26 -19.11 -10.89
C LEU A 74 6.02 -19.83 -11.40
N ASN A 75 5.16 -20.21 -10.47
CA ASN A 75 3.87 -20.79 -10.84
C ASN A 75 2.84 -19.69 -11.15
N PRO A 76 1.83 -19.95 -11.98
CA PRO A 76 0.72 -19.04 -12.17
C PRO A 76 -0.12 -18.90 -10.88
N ALA A 77 -0.86 -17.78 -10.76
CA ALA A 77 -1.58 -17.43 -9.53
C ALA A 77 -2.66 -18.44 -9.13
N ASP A 78 -3.27 -19.12 -10.09
CA ASP A 78 -4.31 -20.13 -9.87
C ASP A 78 -3.79 -21.49 -9.39
N SER A 79 -2.46 -21.69 -9.41
CA SER A 79 -1.82 -22.88 -8.84
C SER A 79 -1.74 -22.87 -7.32
N TYR A 80 -2.04 -21.74 -6.67
CA TYR A 80 -1.93 -21.59 -5.24
C TYR A 80 -3.28 -21.46 -4.55
N ASN A 81 -3.36 -22.05 -3.36
CA ASN A 81 -4.50 -21.92 -2.46
C ASN A 81 -4.34 -20.73 -1.48
N HIS A 82 -3.26 -19.96 -1.61
CA HIS A 82 -2.96 -18.79 -0.77
C HIS A 82 -2.23 -17.74 -1.58
N VAL A 83 -2.61 -16.48 -1.39
CA VAL A 83 -2.00 -15.30 -2.05
C VAL A 83 -0.71 -14.82 -1.35
N SER A 84 -0.19 -15.57 -0.38
CA SER A 84 1.11 -15.30 0.26
C SER A 84 2.31 -15.78 -0.58
N ARG A 85 2.08 -16.68 -1.55
CA ARG A 85 3.11 -17.18 -2.46
C ARG A 85 3.31 -16.25 -3.64
N VAL A 86 4.55 -16.16 -4.10
CA VAL A 86 4.89 -15.34 -5.27
C VAL A 86 4.54 -16.10 -6.54
N SER A 87 3.59 -15.57 -7.31
CA SER A 87 3.20 -16.09 -8.63
C SER A 87 3.83 -15.26 -9.75
N THR A 88 3.73 -15.77 -10.97
CA THR A 88 4.14 -15.07 -12.20
C THR A 88 3.53 -13.66 -12.27
N THR A 89 2.21 -13.54 -12.05
CA THR A 89 1.53 -12.24 -12.10
C THR A 89 1.90 -11.30 -10.97
N VAL A 90 2.26 -11.84 -9.78
CA VAL A 90 2.82 -11.03 -8.69
C VAL A 90 4.16 -10.42 -9.10
N ALA A 91 5.04 -11.21 -9.68
CA ALA A 91 6.34 -10.73 -10.15
C ALA A 91 6.18 -9.65 -11.24
N GLN A 92 5.29 -9.83 -12.17
CA GLN A 92 4.96 -8.87 -13.23
C GLN A 92 4.41 -7.54 -12.65
N GLY A 93 3.44 -7.60 -11.72
CA GLY A 93 2.88 -6.42 -11.10
C GLY A 93 3.87 -5.66 -10.21
N ILE A 94 4.80 -6.37 -9.54
CA ILE A 94 5.87 -5.73 -8.77
C ILE A 94 6.92 -5.10 -9.71
N LEU A 95 7.25 -5.73 -10.84
CA LEU A 95 8.10 -5.10 -11.87
C LEU A 95 7.50 -3.79 -12.36
N ALA A 96 6.21 -3.77 -12.70
CA ALA A 96 5.53 -2.55 -13.13
C ALA A 96 5.67 -1.43 -12.08
N ARG A 97 5.48 -1.76 -10.80
CA ARG A 97 5.64 -0.80 -9.69
C ARG A 97 7.08 -0.27 -9.59
N ILE A 98 8.09 -1.15 -9.71
CA ILE A 98 9.50 -0.77 -9.64
C ILE A 98 9.87 0.11 -10.84
N TYR A 99 9.42 -0.22 -12.03
CA TYR A 99 9.68 0.58 -13.23
C TYR A 99 9.04 1.97 -13.14
N LEU A 100 7.81 2.10 -12.61
CA LEU A 100 7.21 3.41 -12.31
C LEU A 100 8.04 4.20 -11.30
N LYS A 101 8.64 3.53 -10.32
CA LYS A 101 9.55 4.19 -9.37
C LYS A 101 10.84 4.66 -10.07
N MET A 102 11.39 3.86 -10.98
CA MET A 102 12.59 4.23 -11.75
C MET A 102 12.33 5.37 -12.74
N ALA A 103 11.11 5.43 -13.31
CA ALA A 103 10.68 6.51 -14.19
C ALA A 103 10.59 7.86 -13.47
N GLY A 104 10.20 7.84 -12.20
CA GLY A 104 9.96 9.03 -11.37
C GLY A 104 11.14 9.46 -10.50
N TYR A 105 10.85 10.38 -9.57
CA TYR A 105 11.84 10.92 -8.63
C TYR A 105 12.38 9.83 -7.67
N PRO A 106 13.67 9.84 -7.33
CA PRO A 106 14.71 10.80 -7.74
C PRO A 106 15.48 10.39 -9.02
N LEU A 107 15.17 9.24 -9.60
CA LEU A 107 15.98 8.65 -10.64
C LEU A 107 15.73 9.26 -12.02
N TYR A 108 14.47 9.58 -12.34
CA TYR A 108 14.03 10.14 -13.62
C TYR A 108 14.69 9.43 -14.83
N MET A 109 14.60 8.10 -14.87
CA MET A 109 15.27 7.30 -15.90
C MET A 109 14.57 7.33 -17.26
N GLY A 110 13.47 8.10 -17.38
CA GLY A 110 12.86 8.45 -18.65
C GLY A 110 11.76 7.51 -19.13
N GLU A 111 11.41 7.69 -20.39
CA GLU A 111 10.27 7.09 -21.09
C GLU A 111 10.34 5.57 -21.11
N ASP A 112 11.51 5.00 -21.40
CA ASP A 112 11.76 3.54 -21.42
C ASP A 112 11.25 2.84 -20.14
N MET A 113 11.27 3.53 -19.00
CA MET A 113 10.81 2.94 -17.74
C MET A 113 9.27 2.93 -17.68
N TYR A 114 8.60 3.93 -18.24
CA TYR A 114 7.14 3.91 -18.39
C TYR A 114 6.70 2.82 -19.37
N GLU A 115 7.40 2.64 -20.49
CA GLU A 115 7.14 1.55 -21.45
C GLU A 115 7.22 0.17 -20.77
N LYS A 116 8.28 -0.07 -20.00
CA LYS A 116 8.45 -1.32 -19.25
C LYS A 116 7.39 -1.48 -18.16
N ALA A 117 7.03 -0.41 -17.46
CA ALA A 117 5.96 -0.44 -16.46
C ALA A 117 4.62 -0.81 -17.10
N LEU A 118 4.29 -0.19 -18.24
CA LEU A 118 3.08 -0.48 -19.00
C LEU A 118 3.07 -1.94 -19.47
N TYR A 119 4.16 -2.39 -20.09
CA TYR A 119 4.30 -3.76 -20.57
C TYR A 119 4.02 -4.79 -19.46
N TRP A 120 4.69 -4.68 -18.33
CA TRP A 120 4.55 -5.65 -17.25
C TRP A 120 3.17 -5.59 -16.57
N ALA A 121 2.58 -4.41 -16.43
CA ALA A 121 1.21 -4.27 -15.91
C ALA A 121 0.18 -4.88 -16.87
N GLN A 122 0.35 -4.69 -18.18
CA GLN A 122 -0.50 -5.32 -19.19
C GLN A 122 -0.33 -6.85 -19.26
N GLN A 123 0.87 -7.40 -18.98
CA GLN A 123 1.03 -8.86 -18.88
C GLN A 123 0.16 -9.44 -17.74
N VAL A 124 -0.01 -8.71 -16.64
CA VAL A 124 -0.97 -9.13 -15.59
C VAL A 124 -2.40 -9.11 -16.10
N GLU A 125 -2.83 -8.05 -16.79
CA GLU A 125 -4.17 -7.93 -17.36
C GLU A 125 -4.44 -9.04 -18.37
N LEU A 126 -3.52 -9.27 -19.30
CA LEU A 126 -3.59 -10.29 -20.35
C LEU A 126 -3.60 -11.73 -19.81
N SER A 127 -3.17 -11.94 -18.58
CA SER A 127 -3.26 -13.26 -17.94
C SER A 127 -4.71 -13.71 -17.71
N HIS A 128 -5.64 -12.76 -17.61
CA HIS A 128 -7.04 -12.98 -17.25
C HIS A 128 -7.27 -13.75 -15.94
N LEU A 129 -6.25 -13.80 -15.07
CA LEU A 129 -6.33 -14.50 -13.78
C LEU A 129 -6.89 -13.62 -12.66
N HIS A 130 -6.95 -12.31 -12.88
CA HIS A 130 -7.35 -11.32 -11.87
C HIS A 130 -8.47 -10.45 -12.38
N MET A 131 -9.41 -10.13 -11.50
CA MET A 131 -10.51 -9.20 -11.74
C MET A 131 -10.76 -8.37 -10.48
N LEU A 132 -11.41 -7.21 -10.63
CA LEU A 132 -11.90 -6.45 -9.48
C LEU A 132 -13.06 -7.20 -8.83
N ASN A 133 -13.01 -7.38 -7.52
CA ASN A 133 -14.15 -7.88 -6.77
C ASN A 133 -15.30 -6.87 -6.88
N ARG A 134 -16.49 -7.34 -7.22
CA ARG A 134 -17.68 -6.49 -7.39
C ARG A 134 -18.09 -5.80 -6.08
N ASP A 135 -17.81 -6.44 -4.96
CA ASP A 135 -18.02 -5.89 -3.62
C ASP A 135 -16.67 -5.45 -3.02
N TYR A 136 -16.48 -4.13 -2.95
CA TYR A 136 -15.26 -3.55 -2.39
C TYR A 136 -15.05 -3.91 -0.91
N ASP A 137 -16.12 -4.04 -0.15
CA ASP A 137 -16.05 -4.38 1.28
C ASP A 137 -15.51 -5.79 1.48
N GLN A 138 -15.90 -6.72 0.59
CA GLN A 138 -15.53 -8.12 0.69
C GLN A 138 -14.02 -8.34 0.62
N ILE A 139 -13.26 -7.48 -0.09
CA ILE A 139 -11.79 -7.57 -0.17
C ILE A 139 -11.18 -7.52 1.24
N PHE A 140 -11.59 -6.55 2.05
CA PHE A 140 -11.03 -6.32 3.37
C PHE A 140 -11.61 -7.25 4.44
N ILE A 141 -12.83 -7.73 4.25
CA ILE A 141 -13.42 -8.81 5.04
C ILE A 141 -12.61 -10.09 4.82
N ASN A 142 -12.27 -10.43 3.58
CA ASN A 142 -11.45 -11.59 3.26
C ASN A 142 -10.07 -11.51 3.93
N HIS A 143 -9.40 -10.34 3.90
CA HIS A 143 -8.14 -10.12 4.63
C HIS A 143 -8.29 -10.37 6.14
N SER A 144 -9.42 -9.94 6.74
CA SER A 144 -9.67 -10.07 8.17
C SER A 144 -10.02 -11.51 8.59
N GLN A 145 -10.49 -12.32 7.64
CA GLN A 145 -10.94 -13.71 7.86
C GLN A 145 -9.99 -14.76 7.29
N ASP A 146 -8.88 -14.34 6.66
CA ASP A 146 -7.95 -15.21 5.94
C ASP A 146 -8.65 -16.06 4.87
N ILE A 147 -9.55 -15.44 4.10
CA ILE A 147 -10.29 -16.08 3.02
C ILE A 147 -9.65 -15.71 1.68
N GLN A 148 -9.26 -16.73 0.91
CA GLN A 148 -8.80 -16.52 -0.45
C GLN A 148 -9.98 -16.31 -1.40
N ASP A 149 -9.97 -15.20 -2.11
CA ASP A 149 -10.91 -14.91 -3.19
C ASP A 149 -10.47 -15.62 -4.49
N VAL A 150 -10.91 -16.86 -4.66
CA VAL A 150 -10.57 -17.67 -5.84
C VAL A 150 -11.32 -17.23 -7.09
N GLN A 151 -12.40 -16.46 -6.96
CA GLN A 151 -13.22 -16.02 -8.08
C GLN A 151 -12.63 -14.79 -8.77
N TYR A 152 -12.28 -13.78 -7.98
CA TYR A 152 -11.77 -12.49 -8.50
C TYR A 152 -10.26 -12.40 -8.43
N ARG A 153 -9.65 -12.99 -7.41
CA ARG A 153 -8.21 -12.87 -7.11
C ARG A 153 -7.72 -11.42 -7.19
N GLU A 154 -8.55 -10.47 -6.69
CA GLU A 154 -8.17 -9.07 -6.67
C GLU A 154 -6.99 -8.82 -5.76
N SER A 155 -6.95 -9.43 -4.58
CA SER A 155 -5.74 -9.46 -3.76
C SER A 155 -4.76 -10.45 -4.38
N MET A 156 -3.66 -9.92 -4.93
CA MET A 156 -2.70 -10.70 -5.69
C MET A 156 -1.58 -11.24 -4.82
N TRP A 157 -1.15 -10.43 -3.84
CA TRP A 157 -0.08 -10.81 -2.92
C TRP A 157 -0.29 -10.18 -1.55
N GLU A 158 -0.23 -11.01 -0.50
CA GLU A 158 -0.48 -10.63 0.89
C GLU A 158 0.65 -11.08 1.82
N ALA A 159 0.91 -10.28 2.84
CA ALA A 159 1.54 -10.78 4.06
C ALA A 159 0.47 -11.43 4.92
N ASN A 160 0.54 -12.76 5.05
CA ASN A 160 -0.42 -13.53 5.85
C ASN A 160 0.04 -13.66 7.28
N PHE A 161 -0.91 -13.60 8.21
CA PHE A 161 -0.68 -13.70 9.64
C PHE A 161 -1.55 -14.80 10.24
N VAL A 162 -0.94 -15.66 11.04
CA VAL A 162 -1.59 -16.82 11.63
C VAL A 162 -1.48 -16.79 13.15
N GLY A 163 -2.61 -16.88 13.84
CA GLY A 163 -2.65 -17.03 15.29
C GLY A 163 -2.86 -15.72 16.05
N ASN A 164 -3.20 -15.89 17.31
CA ASN A 164 -3.19 -14.84 18.31
C ASN A 164 -2.23 -15.24 19.45
N SER A 165 -1.67 -14.28 20.15
CA SER A 165 -0.58 -14.51 21.11
C SER A 165 -0.94 -15.32 22.34
N THR A 166 -2.19 -15.72 22.54
CA THR A 166 -2.63 -16.42 23.74
C THR A 166 -2.09 -17.84 23.82
N THR A 167 -1.76 -18.43 22.69
CA THR A 167 -1.30 -19.83 22.59
C THR A 167 0.20 -19.99 22.39
N ASP A 168 0.91 -18.91 22.05
CA ASP A 168 2.34 -18.99 21.73
C ASP A 168 3.09 -17.70 22.15
N PRO A 169 3.20 -17.43 23.46
CA PRO A 169 3.88 -16.25 23.96
C PRO A 169 5.36 -16.29 23.57
N GLY A 170 5.82 -15.32 22.81
CA GLY A 170 7.21 -15.18 22.36
C GLY A 170 7.44 -15.32 20.85
N LYS A 171 6.41 -15.60 20.06
CA LYS A 171 6.48 -15.60 18.59
C LYS A 171 5.71 -14.43 17.99
N SER A 172 6.27 -13.23 18.13
CA SER A 172 5.70 -11.98 17.64
C SER A 172 5.64 -11.85 16.10
N ASP A 173 6.30 -12.77 15.40
CA ASP A 173 6.40 -12.83 13.95
C ASP A 173 5.17 -13.42 13.23
N LYS A 174 4.20 -13.95 14.00
CA LYS A 174 2.98 -14.56 13.48
C LYS A 174 1.76 -13.65 13.49
N TYR A 175 1.89 -12.47 14.06
CA TYR A 175 0.76 -11.56 14.32
C TYR A 175 0.90 -10.27 13.57
N SER A 176 -0.25 -9.71 13.21
CA SER A 176 -0.33 -8.38 12.63
C SER A 176 -0.80 -7.35 13.68
N TRP A 177 -0.56 -6.09 13.35
CA TRP A 177 -1.16 -4.94 14.03
C TRP A 177 -2.25 -4.28 13.19
N ILE A 178 -2.60 -4.89 12.07
CA ILE A 178 -3.66 -4.42 11.17
C ILE A 178 -5.00 -4.54 11.89
N GLY A 179 -5.86 -3.53 11.75
CA GLY A 179 -7.09 -3.43 12.52
C GLY A 179 -6.86 -2.96 13.96
N VAL A 180 -5.79 -3.39 14.63
CA VAL A 180 -5.44 -2.92 16.00
C VAL A 180 -5.00 -1.46 15.99
N THR A 181 -4.12 -1.08 15.07
CA THR A 181 -3.59 0.29 15.00
C THR A 181 -4.36 1.18 14.03
N ASN A 182 -4.80 0.64 12.92
CA ASN A 182 -5.45 1.34 11.81
C ASN A 182 -6.91 0.92 11.56
N GLY A 183 -7.57 0.38 12.58
CA GLY A 183 -9.00 0.11 12.58
C GLY A 183 -9.81 1.24 13.25
N ILE A 184 -11.11 1.02 13.35
CA ILE A 184 -12.02 1.93 14.06
C ILE A 184 -11.72 1.86 15.56
N ILE A 185 -11.54 3.00 16.22
CA ILE A 185 -11.23 3.05 17.64
C ILE A 185 -12.30 2.32 18.46
N CYS A 186 -11.87 1.36 19.27
CA CYS A 186 -12.73 0.56 20.15
C CYS A 186 -11.92 0.14 21.37
N TYR A 187 -12.40 0.44 22.57
CA TYR A 187 -11.75 0.08 23.82
C TYR A 187 -12.40 -1.13 24.50
N SER A 188 -13.36 -1.75 23.82
CA SER A 188 -13.97 -2.99 24.28
C SER A 188 -13.01 -4.16 24.12
N ASP A 189 -12.95 -5.01 25.13
CA ASP A 189 -12.23 -6.29 25.13
C ASP A 189 -13.13 -7.49 24.82
N LYS A 190 -14.41 -7.22 24.46
CA LYS A 190 -15.36 -8.26 24.04
C LYS A 190 -14.86 -8.95 22.77
N ASP A 191 -14.94 -10.27 22.74
CA ASP A 191 -14.44 -11.12 21.66
C ASP A 191 -15.06 -10.86 20.29
N ASP A 192 -16.29 -10.35 20.24
CA ASP A 192 -17.01 -10.04 19.00
C ASP A 192 -16.58 -8.68 18.39
N LEU A 193 -16.04 -7.77 19.20
CA LEU A 193 -15.59 -6.45 18.75
C LEU A 193 -14.09 -6.37 18.52
N GLY A 194 -13.31 -6.72 19.55
CA GLY A 194 -11.85 -6.60 19.54
C GLY A 194 -11.36 -5.16 19.76
N TYR A 195 -10.28 -5.02 20.52
CA TYR A 195 -9.69 -3.73 20.87
C TYR A 195 -8.97 -3.10 19.66
N SER A 196 -9.18 -1.79 19.44
CA SER A 196 -8.45 -1.01 18.43
C SER A 196 -8.10 0.37 18.96
N TYR A 197 -6.85 0.79 18.74
CA TYR A 197 -6.35 2.11 19.15
C TYR A 197 -6.84 3.23 18.23
N GLY A 198 -7.15 2.96 16.98
CA GLY A 198 -7.60 3.95 15.99
C GLY A 198 -6.59 5.08 15.79
N TYR A 199 -5.30 4.77 15.67
CA TYR A 199 -4.24 5.79 15.54
C TYR A 199 -4.29 6.55 14.22
N ILE A 200 -4.85 5.95 13.16
CA ILE A 200 -4.90 6.55 11.84
C ILE A 200 -6.24 7.22 11.64
N ARG A 201 -6.22 8.54 11.50
CA ARG A 201 -7.39 9.39 11.32
C ARG A 201 -7.49 9.90 9.89
N THR A 202 -8.72 10.18 9.47
CA THR A 202 -9.01 10.72 8.15
C THR A 202 -8.74 12.23 8.13
N ARG A 203 -8.14 12.70 7.03
CA ARG A 203 -8.02 14.12 6.73
C ARG A 203 -9.15 14.57 5.83
N LEU A 204 -9.51 15.85 5.95
CA LEU A 204 -10.57 16.47 5.14
C LEU A 204 -10.31 16.28 3.64
N LYS A 205 -9.08 16.50 3.18
CA LYS A 205 -8.68 16.28 1.79
C LYS A 205 -9.05 14.88 1.25
N LEU A 206 -8.85 13.83 2.04
CA LEU A 206 -9.23 12.48 1.62
C LEU A 206 -10.76 12.32 1.60
N TRP A 207 -11.45 12.90 2.57
CA TRP A 207 -12.92 12.86 2.63
C TRP A 207 -13.55 13.53 1.41
N ASP A 208 -13.03 14.72 1.02
CA ASP A 208 -13.52 15.53 -0.10
C ASP A 208 -13.18 14.93 -1.47
N LEU A 209 -12.16 14.06 -1.54
CA LEU A 209 -11.85 13.32 -2.76
C LEU A 209 -12.96 12.33 -3.15
N PHE A 210 -13.69 11.79 -2.18
CA PHE A 210 -14.76 10.85 -2.44
C PHE A 210 -16.07 11.57 -2.76
N ASP A 211 -16.68 11.20 -3.89
CA ASP A 211 -18.07 11.50 -4.16
C ASP A 211 -18.98 10.86 -3.09
N ASP A 212 -20.14 11.45 -2.82
CA ASP A 212 -21.08 10.87 -1.83
C ASP A 212 -21.69 9.55 -2.30
N THR A 213 -21.69 9.30 -3.61
CA THR A 213 -22.14 8.03 -4.21
C THR A 213 -21.03 6.96 -4.25
N ASP A 214 -19.77 7.32 -3.97
CA ASP A 214 -18.64 6.39 -4.02
C ASP A 214 -18.77 5.33 -2.92
N LYS A 215 -18.99 4.08 -3.34
CA LYS A 215 -19.19 2.93 -2.45
C LYS A 215 -17.99 2.68 -1.54
N ARG A 216 -16.79 3.12 -1.91
CA ARG A 216 -15.56 2.94 -1.13
C ARG A 216 -15.45 3.88 0.06
N LYS A 217 -16.18 5.03 0.04
CA LYS A 217 -16.07 6.08 1.06
C LYS A 217 -16.27 5.54 2.48
N MET A 218 -17.39 4.86 2.70
CA MET A 218 -17.77 4.37 4.04
C MET A 218 -17.10 3.04 4.41
N ARG A 219 -16.46 2.37 3.47
CA ARG A 219 -15.54 1.27 3.79
C ARG A 219 -14.17 1.78 4.21
N SER A 220 -13.63 2.73 3.48
CA SER A 220 -12.30 3.28 3.75
C SER A 220 -12.25 4.17 4.99
N ILE A 221 -13.31 4.96 5.20
CA ILE A 221 -13.43 5.94 6.28
C ILE A 221 -14.56 5.50 7.22
N ALA A 222 -14.29 5.51 8.52
CA ALA A 222 -15.22 4.99 9.54
C ALA A 222 -16.62 5.61 9.45
N PRO A 223 -17.67 4.81 9.20
CA PRO A 223 -19.04 5.29 9.17
C PRO A 223 -19.64 5.47 10.57
N TYR A 224 -19.01 4.90 11.59
CA TYR A 224 -19.40 4.98 12.99
C TYR A 224 -18.16 5.05 13.89
N LYS A 225 -18.36 5.35 15.15
CA LYS A 225 -17.38 5.24 16.23
C LYS A 225 -17.99 4.54 17.43
N PHE A 226 -17.15 3.91 18.25
CA PHE A 226 -17.56 3.37 19.54
C PHE A 226 -17.45 4.43 20.64
N ASN A 227 -18.22 4.27 21.74
CA ASN A 227 -18.03 5.06 22.92
C ASN A 227 -16.64 4.80 23.52
N THR A 228 -15.89 5.85 23.84
CA THR A 228 -14.53 5.76 24.40
C THR A 228 -14.41 6.41 25.76
N THR A 229 -15.51 6.89 26.35
CA THR A 229 -15.52 7.66 27.60
C THR A 229 -16.15 6.91 28.76
N ASP A 230 -17.15 6.08 28.51
CA ASP A 230 -17.83 5.28 29.52
C ASP A 230 -17.44 3.80 29.34
N VAL A 231 -16.78 3.23 30.34
CA VAL A 231 -16.31 1.83 30.32
C VAL A 231 -17.46 0.82 30.18
N ASN A 232 -18.64 1.15 30.65
CA ASN A 232 -19.81 0.28 30.54
C ASN A 232 -20.47 0.31 29.16
N LYS A 233 -20.00 1.21 28.27
CA LYS A 233 -20.57 1.49 26.96
C LYS A 233 -19.56 1.40 25.81
N TYR A 234 -18.41 0.80 26.03
CA TYR A 234 -17.37 0.69 25.00
C TYR A 234 -17.82 -0.10 23.76
N ASP A 235 -18.93 -0.80 23.83
CA ASP A 235 -19.57 -1.52 22.72
C ASP A 235 -20.68 -0.74 22.00
N GLU A 236 -21.10 0.41 22.56
CA GLU A 236 -22.11 1.24 21.93
C GLU A 236 -21.55 1.99 20.73
N LYS A 237 -22.19 1.82 19.56
CA LYS A 237 -21.88 2.53 18.32
C LYS A 237 -22.69 3.80 18.17
N THR A 238 -22.07 4.83 17.60
CA THR A 238 -22.76 6.06 17.18
C THR A 238 -22.25 6.53 15.82
N THR A 239 -23.15 7.09 15.01
CA THR A 239 -22.82 7.73 13.73
C THR A 239 -22.65 9.24 13.86
N SER A 240 -22.80 9.78 15.09
CA SER A 240 -22.61 11.21 15.37
C SER A 240 -21.13 11.55 15.47
N PHE A 241 -20.63 12.32 14.52
CA PHE A 241 -19.27 12.87 14.50
C PHE A 241 -19.32 14.39 14.59
N THR A 242 -18.38 14.98 15.26
CA THR A 242 -18.24 16.45 15.36
C THR A 242 -17.29 16.99 14.30
N SER A 243 -16.42 16.13 13.74
CA SER A 243 -15.51 16.48 12.64
C SER A 243 -15.07 15.24 11.84
N ILE A 244 -14.58 15.45 10.63
CA ILE A 244 -13.99 14.38 9.82
C ILE A 244 -12.74 13.79 10.50
N ALA A 245 -11.98 14.60 11.22
CA ALA A 245 -10.79 14.16 11.93
C ALA A 245 -11.08 13.15 13.08
N GLU A 246 -12.32 12.98 13.49
CA GLU A 246 -12.71 11.91 14.42
C GLU A 246 -12.83 10.54 13.73
N ARG A 247 -13.00 10.52 12.40
CA ARG A 247 -13.17 9.28 11.66
C ARG A 247 -11.83 8.56 11.48
N CYS A 248 -11.78 7.31 11.91
CA CYS A 248 -10.63 6.44 11.73
C CYS A 248 -10.56 5.87 10.31
N ALA A 249 -9.41 5.33 9.95
CA ALA A 249 -9.33 4.35 8.88
C ALA A 249 -10.22 3.14 9.21
N ALA A 250 -10.90 2.56 8.19
CA ALA A 250 -11.89 1.53 8.42
C ALA A 250 -11.87 0.38 7.41
N LYS A 251 -10.83 0.27 6.57
CA LYS A 251 -10.70 -0.87 5.66
C LYS A 251 -10.67 -2.19 6.40
N TRP A 252 -9.96 -2.25 7.52
CA TRP A 252 -9.85 -3.43 8.37
C TRP A 252 -10.54 -3.15 9.71
N ARG A 253 -11.63 -3.86 9.94
CA ARG A 253 -12.44 -3.72 11.15
C ARG A 253 -12.26 -4.95 12.02
N ARG A 254 -11.88 -4.74 13.27
CA ARG A 254 -11.64 -5.83 14.22
C ARG A 254 -12.83 -6.76 14.39
N GLU A 255 -14.04 -6.22 14.31
CA GLU A 255 -15.29 -6.98 14.43
C GLU A 255 -15.47 -8.03 13.32
N GLU A 256 -14.78 -7.88 12.19
CA GLU A 256 -14.81 -8.81 11.06
C GLU A 256 -13.81 -9.97 11.18
N GLU A 257 -12.88 -9.91 12.12
CA GLU A 257 -11.92 -10.99 12.33
C GLU A 257 -12.60 -12.27 12.81
N SER A 258 -12.26 -13.39 12.19
CA SER A 258 -12.81 -14.71 12.51
C SER A 258 -12.16 -15.36 13.74
N VAL A 259 -10.87 -15.09 13.96
CA VAL A 259 -10.09 -15.73 15.04
C VAL A 259 -10.41 -15.13 16.40
N LYS A 260 -10.70 -15.99 17.39
CA LYS A 260 -11.00 -15.62 18.78
C LYS A 260 -10.07 -16.33 19.75
N PRO A 261 -9.82 -15.78 20.95
CA PRO A 261 -10.24 -14.45 21.42
C PRO A 261 -9.48 -13.32 20.67
N LYS A 262 -10.17 -12.19 20.44
CA LYS A 262 -9.58 -11.01 19.83
C LYS A 262 -8.73 -10.26 20.84
N THR A 263 -7.42 -10.37 20.75
CA THR A 263 -6.52 -9.77 21.75
C THR A 263 -6.32 -8.27 21.54
N LYS A 264 -5.92 -7.57 22.59
CA LYS A 264 -5.66 -6.13 22.57
C LYS A 264 -4.48 -5.72 21.70
N ASN A 265 -3.52 -6.63 21.50
CA ASN A 265 -2.23 -6.29 20.90
C ASN A 265 -1.99 -6.94 19.54
N TYR A 266 -2.83 -7.89 19.15
CA TYR A 266 -2.55 -8.72 17.99
C TYR A 266 -3.80 -8.97 17.15
N SER A 267 -3.59 -9.12 15.86
CA SER A 267 -4.60 -9.43 14.85
C SER A 267 -4.12 -10.54 13.94
N THR A 268 -5.03 -11.23 13.30
CA THR A 268 -4.73 -12.20 12.23
C THR A 268 -5.02 -11.62 10.84
N THR A 269 -5.35 -10.34 10.79
CA THR A 269 -5.68 -9.66 9.54
C THR A 269 -4.49 -9.62 8.59
N ASN A 270 -4.65 -10.11 7.38
CA ASN A 270 -3.66 -10.07 6.31
C ASN A 270 -3.49 -8.66 5.77
N PHE A 271 -2.33 -8.38 5.17
CA PHE A 271 -2.03 -7.09 4.57
C PHE A 271 -1.73 -7.23 3.08
N PRO A 272 -2.48 -6.56 2.18
CA PRO A 272 -2.24 -6.63 0.75
C PRO A 272 -0.96 -5.87 0.39
N ILE A 273 -0.05 -6.56 -0.28
CA ILE A 273 1.16 -5.97 -0.85
C ILE A 273 0.89 -5.50 -2.27
N LEU A 274 0.07 -6.27 -3.01
CA LEU A 274 -0.32 -5.95 -4.37
C LEU A 274 -1.78 -6.36 -4.60
N ARG A 275 -2.58 -5.47 -5.17
CA ARG A 275 -3.95 -5.73 -5.63
C ARG A 275 -4.09 -5.42 -7.12
N TYR A 276 -5.03 -6.07 -7.79
CA TYR A 276 -5.28 -5.88 -9.21
C TYR A 276 -5.72 -4.45 -9.56
N SER A 277 -6.45 -3.78 -8.64
CA SER A 277 -6.79 -2.36 -8.81
C SER A 277 -5.55 -1.45 -8.89
N ASP A 278 -4.45 -1.78 -8.17
CA ASP A 278 -3.19 -1.05 -8.32
C ASP A 278 -2.56 -1.29 -9.69
N VAL A 279 -2.64 -2.52 -10.21
CA VAL A 279 -2.14 -2.84 -11.56
C VAL A 279 -2.89 -2.04 -12.63
N LEU A 280 -4.21 -1.97 -12.56
CA LEU A 280 -5.02 -1.16 -13.48
C LEU A 280 -4.65 0.33 -13.41
N LEU A 281 -4.43 0.86 -12.21
CA LEU A 281 -4.01 2.24 -12.03
C LEU A 281 -2.56 2.49 -12.47
N MET A 282 -1.69 1.46 -12.44
CA MET A 282 -0.35 1.53 -13.03
C MET A 282 -0.41 1.54 -14.57
N ILE A 283 -1.31 0.77 -15.19
CA ILE A 283 -1.56 0.84 -16.65
C ILE A 283 -2.02 2.25 -17.02
N ALA A 284 -3.04 2.77 -16.33
CA ALA A 284 -3.56 4.10 -16.61
C ALA A 284 -2.48 5.20 -16.49
N GLU A 285 -1.63 5.10 -15.48
CA GLU A 285 -0.55 6.07 -15.26
C GLU A 285 0.53 5.97 -16.32
N ALA A 286 1.07 4.77 -16.56
CA ALA A 286 2.16 4.59 -17.52
C ALA A 286 1.72 4.96 -18.95
N GLU A 287 0.53 4.54 -19.35
CA GLU A 287 -0.05 4.89 -20.65
C GLU A 287 -0.25 6.40 -20.80
N ASN A 288 -0.75 7.07 -19.75
CA ASN A 288 -0.92 8.54 -19.79
C ASN A 288 0.42 9.28 -19.86
N GLU A 289 1.47 8.80 -19.21
CA GLU A 289 2.79 9.45 -19.30
C GLU A 289 3.46 9.27 -20.67
N LEU A 290 3.17 8.16 -21.37
CA LEU A 290 3.69 7.86 -22.70
C LEU A 290 2.88 8.52 -23.82
N HIS A 291 1.57 8.38 -23.77
CA HIS A 291 0.70 8.66 -24.93
C HIS A 291 -0.40 9.67 -24.64
N GLY A 292 -0.52 10.14 -23.36
CA GLY A 292 -1.57 11.05 -22.94
C GLY A 292 -2.89 10.35 -22.63
N ALA A 293 -3.99 11.11 -22.71
CA ALA A 293 -5.34 10.64 -22.36
C ALA A 293 -5.92 9.73 -23.46
N THR A 294 -5.39 8.53 -23.56
CA THR A 294 -5.86 7.51 -24.52
C THR A 294 -7.03 6.69 -23.98
N ASP A 295 -7.72 6.00 -24.89
CA ASP A 295 -8.77 5.04 -24.51
C ASP A 295 -8.22 3.88 -23.65
N VAL A 296 -6.97 3.49 -23.81
CA VAL A 296 -6.30 2.45 -22.97
C VAL A 296 -6.16 2.95 -21.54
N ALA A 297 -5.64 4.17 -21.34
CA ALA A 297 -5.51 4.75 -20.01
C ALA A 297 -6.87 4.90 -19.34
N LEU A 298 -7.88 5.36 -20.08
CA LEU A 298 -9.23 5.55 -19.57
C LEU A 298 -9.94 4.21 -19.29
N ALA A 299 -9.75 3.18 -20.11
CA ALA A 299 -10.35 1.87 -19.89
C ALA A 299 -9.85 1.26 -18.56
N ALA A 300 -8.55 1.31 -18.30
CA ALA A 300 -7.98 0.80 -17.06
C ALA A 300 -8.47 1.59 -15.83
N LEU A 301 -8.48 2.92 -15.89
CA LEU A 301 -9.01 3.79 -14.83
C LEU A 301 -10.49 3.54 -14.57
N ASN A 302 -11.29 3.44 -15.65
CA ASN A 302 -12.75 3.32 -15.57
C ASN A 302 -13.20 1.99 -14.96
N GLN A 303 -12.47 0.88 -15.13
CA GLN A 303 -12.78 -0.36 -14.44
C GLN A 303 -12.85 -0.14 -12.90
N VAL A 304 -11.90 0.59 -12.33
CA VAL A 304 -11.88 0.91 -10.90
C VAL A 304 -13.06 1.81 -10.51
N ARG A 305 -13.40 2.78 -11.36
CA ARG A 305 -14.48 3.74 -11.12
C ARG A 305 -15.87 3.09 -11.25
N GLU A 306 -16.07 2.23 -12.22
CA GLU A 306 -17.30 1.47 -12.39
C GLU A 306 -17.59 0.60 -11.17
N ARG A 307 -16.59 -0.12 -10.67
CA ARG A 307 -16.71 -0.89 -9.43
C ARG A 307 -17.10 0.00 -8.25
N ALA A 308 -16.53 1.20 -8.16
CA ALA A 308 -16.84 2.19 -7.13
C ALA A 308 -18.25 2.80 -7.27
N GLY A 309 -18.90 2.64 -8.42
CA GLY A 309 -20.23 3.20 -8.70
C GLY A 309 -20.23 4.70 -8.96
N VAL A 310 -19.11 5.26 -9.45
CA VAL A 310 -18.95 6.68 -9.77
C VAL A 310 -18.82 6.89 -11.28
N LYS A 311 -19.09 8.11 -11.75
CA LYS A 311 -19.00 8.45 -13.18
C LYS A 311 -17.61 8.13 -13.75
N CYS A 312 -17.59 7.51 -14.91
CA CYS A 312 -16.39 7.24 -15.70
C CYS A 312 -15.91 8.46 -16.45
N TYR A 313 -14.70 8.39 -16.99
CA TYR A 313 -14.10 9.42 -17.81
C TYR A 313 -14.09 9.06 -19.30
N THR A 314 -14.06 10.07 -20.16
CA THR A 314 -13.99 9.93 -21.63
C THR A 314 -13.22 11.10 -22.22
N THR A 315 -12.62 10.93 -23.39
CA THR A 315 -12.12 12.02 -24.24
C THR A 315 -13.21 12.59 -25.18
N GLY A 316 -14.33 11.88 -25.31
CA GLY A 316 -15.47 12.31 -26.14
C GLY A 316 -16.37 13.32 -25.42
N THR A 317 -17.02 14.17 -26.19
CA THR A 317 -17.90 15.27 -25.68
C THR A 317 -19.39 14.94 -25.74
N THR A 318 -19.76 13.76 -26.23
CA THR A 318 -21.16 13.41 -26.55
C THR A 318 -21.85 12.51 -25.54
N ASP A 319 -21.16 12.10 -24.46
CA ASP A 319 -21.68 11.20 -23.45
C ASP A 319 -21.86 11.93 -22.09
N ASP A 320 -23.06 12.46 -21.84
CA ASP A 320 -23.40 13.18 -20.60
C ASP A 320 -23.33 12.29 -19.34
N THR A 321 -23.21 10.96 -19.50
CA THR A 321 -23.06 10.03 -18.39
C THR A 321 -21.60 9.93 -17.90
N LYS A 322 -20.66 10.46 -18.68
CA LYS A 322 -19.21 10.47 -18.37
C LYS A 322 -18.70 11.90 -18.17
N ILE A 323 -17.48 11.96 -17.63
CA ILE A 323 -16.76 13.22 -17.42
C ILE A 323 -15.69 13.33 -18.51
N THR A 324 -15.73 14.43 -19.27
CA THR A 324 -14.73 14.65 -20.33
C THR A 324 -13.38 15.05 -19.74
N VAL A 325 -12.32 14.41 -20.25
CA VAL A 325 -10.91 14.72 -19.92
C VAL A 325 -10.30 15.46 -21.12
N THR A 326 -9.63 16.56 -20.87
CA THR A 326 -9.12 17.48 -21.91
C THR A 326 -7.67 17.19 -22.31
N GLY A 327 -6.93 16.37 -21.54
CA GLY A 327 -5.55 16.03 -21.87
C GLY A 327 -4.77 15.31 -20.77
N ALA A 328 -3.49 15.05 -21.06
CA ALA A 328 -2.63 14.26 -20.21
C ALA A 328 -2.45 14.80 -18.77
N ASP A 329 -2.31 16.12 -18.62
CA ASP A 329 -2.07 16.71 -17.29
C ASP A 329 -3.30 16.59 -16.39
N GLU A 330 -4.49 16.77 -16.95
CA GLU A 330 -5.73 16.56 -16.23
C GLU A 330 -5.89 15.08 -15.85
N LEU A 331 -5.68 14.16 -16.79
CA LEU A 331 -5.76 12.72 -16.52
C LEU A 331 -4.73 12.28 -15.48
N ARG A 332 -3.52 12.82 -15.50
CA ARG A 332 -2.49 12.57 -14.48
C ARG A 332 -3.01 12.91 -13.08
N GLN A 333 -3.65 14.06 -12.92
CA GLN A 333 -4.21 14.46 -11.62
C GLN A 333 -5.37 13.54 -11.22
N ILE A 334 -6.24 13.20 -12.15
CA ILE A 334 -7.35 12.26 -11.94
C ILE A 334 -6.84 10.89 -11.47
N ILE A 335 -5.80 10.34 -12.11
CA ILE A 335 -5.18 9.06 -11.73
C ILE A 335 -4.58 9.16 -10.32
N ARG A 336 -3.88 10.24 -10.00
CA ARG A 336 -3.31 10.49 -8.66
C ARG A 336 -4.39 10.53 -7.57
N ASP A 337 -5.53 11.11 -7.88
CA ASP A 337 -6.67 11.19 -6.96
C ASP A 337 -7.41 9.84 -6.87
N GLU A 338 -7.52 9.11 -7.99
CA GLU A 338 -8.09 7.77 -7.97
C GLU A 338 -7.23 6.79 -7.16
N ARG A 339 -5.90 6.84 -7.31
CA ARG A 339 -4.97 6.09 -6.46
C ARG A 339 -5.12 6.44 -4.97
N ALA A 340 -5.38 7.72 -4.65
CA ALA A 340 -5.62 8.14 -3.28
C ALA A 340 -6.92 7.57 -2.70
N ARG A 341 -8.01 7.51 -3.49
CA ARG A 341 -9.28 6.89 -3.10
C ARG A 341 -9.16 5.37 -2.95
N GLU A 342 -8.64 4.73 -3.98
CA GLU A 342 -8.59 3.27 -4.07
C GLU A 342 -7.64 2.63 -3.07
N LEU A 343 -6.44 3.21 -2.93
CA LEU A 343 -5.32 2.63 -2.18
C LEU A 343 -5.05 3.35 -0.84
N CYS A 344 -5.98 4.20 -0.37
CA CYS A 344 -5.81 4.85 0.93
C CYS A 344 -5.65 3.81 2.05
N PHE A 345 -4.79 4.13 3.01
CA PHE A 345 -4.47 3.30 4.18
C PHE A 345 -3.71 1.99 3.89
N GLU A 346 -3.34 1.72 2.63
CA GLU A 346 -2.58 0.54 2.23
C GLU A 346 -1.04 0.76 2.16
N GLY A 347 -0.55 1.86 2.73
CA GLY A 347 0.89 2.14 2.84
C GLY A 347 1.56 2.69 1.57
N ILE A 348 0.84 2.82 0.45
CA ILE A 348 1.42 3.16 -0.87
C ILE A 348 1.60 4.67 -1.07
N ARG A 349 0.74 5.52 -0.47
CA ARG A 349 0.64 6.95 -0.80
C ARG A 349 1.96 7.72 -0.67
N LYS A 350 2.76 7.46 0.37
CA LYS A 350 4.06 8.13 0.54
C LYS A 350 4.99 7.86 -0.65
N HIS A 351 5.06 6.61 -1.08
CA HIS A 351 5.91 6.18 -2.19
C HIS A 351 5.45 6.78 -3.52
N ASP A 352 4.14 6.86 -3.75
CA ASP A 352 3.55 7.56 -4.91
C ASP A 352 3.93 9.05 -4.92
N LEU A 353 3.73 9.76 -3.81
CA LEU A 353 4.08 11.18 -3.71
C LEU A 353 5.58 11.44 -3.89
N ILE A 354 6.43 10.53 -3.42
CA ILE A 354 7.88 10.62 -3.63
C ILE A 354 8.22 10.43 -5.10
N ARG A 355 7.76 9.35 -5.75
CA ARG A 355 8.11 9.08 -7.15
C ARG A 355 7.53 10.13 -8.12
N TRP A 356 6.44 10.79 -7.78
CA TRP A 356 5.91 11.94 -8.51
C TRP A 356 6.67 13.25 -8.23
N GLY A 357 7.63 13.25 -7.30
CA GLY A 357 8.43 14.43 -6.95
C GLY A 357 7.67 15.51 -6.17
N ILE A 358 6.52 15.20 -5.60
CA ILE A 358 5.62 16.17 -4.94
C ILE A 358 5.44 15.94 -3.43
N TYR A 359 6.14 14.96 -2.83
CA TYR A 359 5.92 14.59 -1.43
C TYR A 359 6.08 15.77 -0.47
N VAL A 360 7.19 16.51 -0.57
CA VAL A 360 7.47 17.64 0.33
C VAL A 360 6.41 18.73 0.17
N GLN A 361 6.07 19.07 -1.08
CA GLN A 361 5.07 20.08 -1.39
C GLN A 361 3.67 19.69 -0.85
N GLU A 362 3.25 18.45 -1.07
CA GLU A 362 1.95 17.97 -0.60
C GLU A 362 1.87 17.93 0.94
N MET A 363 2.96 17.56 1.61
CA MET A 363 3.02 17.61 3.07
C MET A 363 2.96 19.04 3.61
N GLN A 364 3.64 19.99 2.96
CA GLN A 364 3.58 21.40 3.32
C GLN A 364 2.19 22.00 3.07
N LYS A 365 1.56 21.67 1.94
CA LYS A 365 0.16 22.04 1.68
C LYS A 365 -0.77 21.47 2.75
N ALA A 366 -0.59 20.21 3.12
CA ALA A 366 -1.36 19.57 4.19
C ALA A 366 -1.20 20.25 5.55
N ALA A 367 -0.07 20.93 5.81
CA ALA A 367 0.12 21.74 7.02
C ALA A 367 -0.68 23.04 6.99
N ALA A 368 -0.84 23.63 5.79
CA ALA A 368 -1.52 24.90 5.58
C ALA A 368 -3.05 24.75 5.40
N GLU A 369 -3.55 23.52 5.19
CA GLU A 369 -4.99 23.29 5.05
C GLU A 369 -5.72 23.73 6.32
N PRO A 370 -6.80 24.54 6.19
CA PRO A 370 -7.61 24.87 7.34
C PRO A 370 -8.18 23.57 7.93
N TYR A 371 -7.97 23.39 9.21
CA TYR A 371 -8.73 22.36 9.92
C TYR A 371 -10.19 22.75 9.90
N GLU A 372 -11.06 21.74 9.72
CA GLU A 372 -12.48 21.96 9.87
C GLU A 372 -12.77 22.73 11.15
N THR A 373 -13.30 23.91 10.99
CA THR A 373 -13.85 24.72 12.08
C THR A 373 -15.27 24.25 12.44
N GLY A 374 -15.52 22.94 12.42
CA GLY A 374 -16.68 22.35 13.03
C GLY A 374 -16.47 22.36 14.55
N ASN A 375 -17.41 22.91 15.29
CA ASN A 375 -17.41 22.94 16.73
C ASN A 375 -16.87 21.63 17.32
N VAL A 376 -15.63 21.65 17.82
CA VAL A 376 -15.12 20.59 18.67
C VAL A 376 -15.82 20.78 20.00
N GLY A 377 -17.07 20.34 20.05
CA GLY A 377 -17.83 20.31 21.29
C GLY A 377 -17.07 19.45 22.29
N ASN A 378 -16.93 20.01 23.47
CA ASN A 378 -16.32 19.44 24.68
C ASN A 378 -14.78 19.47 24.74
N GLY A 379 -14.19 20.65 24.99
CA GLY A 379 -13.12 20.86 25.96
C GLY A 379 -11.89 19.97 25.98
N ARG A 380 -11.67 19.10 25.00
CA ARG A 380 -10.44 18.34 24.86
C ARG A 380 -9.36 19.18 24.19
N THR A 381 -8.60 19.87 25.01
CA THR A 381 -7.34 20.57 24.64
C THR A 381 -6.36 19.68 23.88
N SER A 382 -6.49 18.36 23.94
CA SER A 382 -5.65 17.39 23.24
C SER A 382 -5.76 17.48 21.71
N ASP A 383 -6.95 17.72 21.15
CA ASP A 383 -7.15 17.71 19.70
C ASP A 383 -6.61 18.99 19.04
N ALA A 384 -6.79 20.15 19.65
CA ALA A 384 -6.21 21.40 19.16
C ALA A 384 -4.66 21.36 19.25
N ASN A 385 -4.11 20.81 20.34
CA ASN A 385 -2.67 20.65 20.50
C ASN A 385 -2.08 19.61 19.54
N GLN A 386 -2.78 18.52 19.25
CA GLN A 386 -2.35 17.55 18.25
C GLN A 386 -2.38 18.14 16.84
N ARG A 387 -3.42 18.90 16.49
CA ARG A 387 -3.53 19.61 15.21
C ARG A 387 -2.38 20.58 15.00
N THR A 388 -2.09 21.42 16.01
CA THR A 388 -0.97 22.36 15.97
C THR A 388 0.37 21.63 15.82
N LYS A 389 0.56 20.50 16.50
CA LYS A 389 1.76 19.67 16.37
C LYS A 389 1.87 19.04 14.98
N MET A 390 0.79 18.51 14.44
CA MET A 390 0.78 17.91 13.09
C MET A 390 1.05 18.94 12.00
N ALA A 391 0.45 20.13 12.09
CA ALA A 391 0.74 21.24 11.20
C ALA A 391 2.20 21.68 11.32
N ALA A 392 2.73 21.79 12.54
CA ALA A 392 4.13 22.13 12.78
C ALA A 392 5.11 21.07 12.26
N ILE A 393 4.76 19.79 12.32
CA ILE A 393 5.57 18.71 11.75
C ILE A 393 5.52 18.80 10.22
N ALA A 394 4.33 18.92 9.63
CA ALA A 394 4.15 18.96 8.19
C ALA A 394 4.80 20.21 7.55
N SER A 395 4.76 21.37 8.22
CA SER A 395 5.43 22.60 7.78
C SER A 395 6.96 22.50 7.78
N LYS A 396 7.53 21.61 8.61
CA LYS A 396 8.97 21.33 8.68
C LYS A 396 9.42 20.23 7.72
N MET A 397 8.50 19.70 6.91
CA MET A 397 8.83 18.66 5.96
C MET A 397 9.79 19.19 4.89
N THR A 398 10.89 18.47 4.69
CA THR A 398 11.93 18.77 3.71
C THR A 398 12.38 17.49 3.03
N GLU A 399 13.32 17.59 2.10
CA GLU A 399 13.94 16.44 1.43
C GLU A 399 14.57 15.42 2.39
N LYS A 400 14.92 15.84 3.61
CA LYS A 400 15.38 14.93 4.66
C LYS A 400 14.47 13.71 4.83
N TYR A 401 13.16 13.89 4.72
CA TYR A 401 12.15 12.87 5.01
C TYR A 401 11.76 11.99 3.81
N LEU A 402 12.43 12.19 2.68
CA LEU A 402 12.28 11.29 1.52
C LEU A 402 12.89 9.91 1.81
N LEU A 403 13.96 9.87 2.60
CA LEU A 403 14.61 8.65 3.06
C LEU A 403 14.60 8.56 4.59
N PHE A 404 14.61 7.35 5.11
CA PHE A 404 14.83 7.13 6.54
C PHE A 404 16.31 7.28 6.92
N PRO A 405 16.61 7.61 8.19
CA PRO A 405 17.97 7.55 8.68
C PRO A 405 18.49 6.11 8.65
N ILE A 406 19.77 5.95 8.29
CA ILE A 406 20.44 4.67 8.48
C ILE A 406 20.50 4.38 9.99
N PRO A 407 20.06 3.20 10.44
CA PRO A 407 20.09 2.84 11.85
C PRO A 407 21.50 2.94 12.44
N GLN A 408 21.62 3.46 13.67
CA GLN A 408 22.91 3.62 14.33
C GLN A 408 23.66 2.30 14.49
N SER A 409 22.93 1.19 14.66
CA SER A 409 23.51 -0.17 14.70
C SER A 409 24.27 -0.51 13.43
N GLU A 410 23.70 -0.17 12.26
CA GLU A 410 24.36 -0.40 10.96
C GLU A 410 25.61 0.46 10.80
N LEU A 411 25.56 1.74 11.19
CA LEU A 411 26.71 2.65 11.14
C LEU A 411 27.85 2.18 12.06
N ASN A 412 27.50 1.57 13.18
CA ASN A 412 28.50 1.03 14.13
C ASN A 412 29.14 -0.28 13.68
N LEU A 413 28.37 -1.12 12.96
CA LEU A 413 28.83 -2.45 12.50
C LEU A 413 29.53 -2.40 11.15
N ASN A 414 29.10 -1.54 10.24
CA ASN A 414 29.62 -1.42 8.88
C ASN A 414 30.29 -0.05 8.70
N ASN A 415 31.59 0.00 8.84
CA ASN A 415 32.38 1.23 8.76
C ASN A 415 32.42 1.88 7.35
N LYS A 416 31.88 1.22 6.33
CA LYS A 416 31.72 1.75 4.97
C LYS A 416 30.39 2.47 4.77
N MET A 417 29.46 2.31 5.71
CA MET A 417 28.17 3.03 5.68
C MET A 417 28.34 4.47 6.18
N LYS A 418 27.56 5.35 5.59
CA LYS A 418 27.43 6.75 6.00
C LYS A 418 25.96 7.08 6.16
N GLN A 419 25.68 8.02 7.08
CA GLN A 419 24.32 8.49 7.28
C GLN A 419 23.78 9.20 6.02
N ASN A 420 22.48 9.07 5.79
CA ASN A 420 21.78 9.78 4.74
C ASN A 420 21.90 11.29 4.92
N LYS A 421 21.91 12.01 3.79
CA LYS A 421 21.98 13.47 3.78
C LYS A 421 20.91 14.07 4.69
N TYR A 422 21.29 15.05 5.48
CA TYR A 422 20.44 15.76 6.45
C TYR A 422 20.08 15.02 7.75
N TRP A 423 20.49 13.77 7.96
CA TRP A 423 20.30 13.01 9.20
C TRP A 423 21.53 13.03 10.12
#